data_4eaf07f3bd9627c6aff5341c8c24eb1f
#
_entry.id   4eaf07f3bd9627c6aff5341c8c24eb1f
#
_cell.length_a   1.000
_cell.length_b   1.000
_cell.length_c   1.000
_cell.angle_alpha   90.00
_cell.angle_beta   90.00
_cell.angle_gamma   90.00
#
_symmetry.space_group_name_H-M   'P 1'
#
loop_
_entity.id
_entity.type
_entity.pdbx_description
1 polymer ?
#
loop_
_entity_poly.entity_id
_entity_poly.type
_entity_poly.pdbx_seq_one_letter_code
_entity_poly.pdbx_strand_id
1 'polypeptide(L)'
;MLYCNTDLEHFNAALENAKELVDMNKDSAKIRYTDYFYYGYVLNGLDRTSEAIQKFEQARALAKDVPGINKDIANAYSKIGDYDNAIKYTRENLAKITDSTYDRSRDLFQLGLLYWRKATSNQTNGQMSEKSMEALKQAEKVFAEISRLRPDSYVGFYWRAKANALMDPNNERGLAKPYYLQAAELLERDGGDKDYMIECYKQLSYYYYTKKVMPQAVSYAEKIIKLEPDDSYAKRLLEMLSTKK
;
A
#
# COMPACT_ATOMS: atom_id res chain seq x y z
N MET A 1 -27.59 9.70 19.19
CA MET A 1 -27.54 10.44 17.90
C MET A 1 -26.17 10.44 17.28
N LEU A 2 -25.06 10.63 18.01
CA LEU A 2 -23.70 10.61 17.46
C LEU A 2 -23.46 9.39 16.54
N TYR A 3 -23.62 8.17 17.02
CA TYR A 3 -23.34 6.96 16.26
C TYR A 3 -24.18 6.83 14.99
N CYS A 4 -25.50 7.05 15.09
CA CYS A 4 -26.39 6.98 13.93
C CYS A 4 -26.02 8.00 12.84
N ASN A 5 -25.71 9.25 13.23
CA ASN A 5 -25.34 10.29 12.27
C ASN A 5 -23.96 9.98 11.63
N THR A 6 -23.04 9.36 12.38
CA THR A 6 -21.75 8.94 11.85
C THR A 6 -21.92 7.79 10.83
N ASP A 7 -22.71 6.78 11.17
CA ASP A 7 -22.97 5.62 10.29
C ASP A 7 -23.71 6.02 9.00
N LEU A 8 -24.49 7.11 9.06
CA LEU A 8 -25.17 7.72 7.90
C LEU A 8 -24.29 8.77 7.17
N GLU A 9 -23.04 8.95 7.58
CA GLU A 9 -22.10 9.95 7.06
C GLU A 9 -22.59 11.41 7.15
N HIS A 10 -23.55 11.68 8.05
CA HIS A 10 -24.02 13.03 8.36
C HIS A 10 -23.04 13.74 9.30
N PHE A 11 -21.78 13.90 8.87
CA PHE A 11 -20.65 14.28 9.72
C PHE A 11 -20.82 15.64 10.42
N ASN A 12 -21.46 16.63 9.81
CA ASN A 12 -21.69 17.92 10.47
C ASN A 12 -22.64 17.80 11.66
N ALA A 13 -23.75 17.06 11.51
CA ALA A 13 -24.69 16.83 12.61
C ALA A 13 -24.06 15.91 13.68
N ALA A 14 -23.27 14.91 13.26
CA ALA A 14 -22.52 14.05 14.16
C ALA A 14 -21.47 14.85 14.96
N LEU A 15 -20.82 15.85 14.37
CA LEU A 15 -19.83 16.69 15.04
C LEU A 15 -20.45 17.47 16.20
N GLU A 16 -21.61 18.08 16.01
CA GLU A 16 -22.30 18.79 17.09
C GLU A 16 -22.69 17.83 18.23
N ASN A 17 -23.20 16.64 17.90
CA ASN A 17 -23.48 15.60 18.90
C ASN A 17 -22.23 15.14 19.64
N ALA A 18 -21.10 15.03 18.95
CA ALA A 18 -19.83 14.62 19.55
C ALA A 18 -19.29 15.65 20.53
N LYS A 19 -19.35 16.94 20.17
CA LYS A 19 -18.97 18.04 21.04
C LYS A 19 -19.83 18.09 22.31
N GLU A 20 -21.15 17.96 22.16
CA GLU A 20 -22.08 17.93 23.29
C GLU A 20 -21.77 16.75 24.23
N LEU A 21 -21.57 15.55 23.65
CA LEU A 21 -21.34 14.33 24.41
C LEU A 21 -19.97 14.30 25.10
N VAL A 22 -18.92 14.78 24.43
CA VAL A 22 -17.54 14.63 24.88
C VAL A 22 -16.96 15.92 25.45
N ASP A 23 -16.98 17.02 24.69
CA ASP A 23 -16.28 18.25 25.08
C ASP A 23 -17.07 19.08 26.13
N MET A 24 -18.39 19.00 26.08
CA MET A 24 -19.27 19.75 27.02
C MET A 24 -19.69 18.91 28.24
N ASN A 25 -19.36 17.63 28.29
CA ASN A 25 -19.70 16.75 29.39
C ASN A 25 -18.83 17.05 30.62
N LYS A 26 -19.46 17.49 31.72
CA LYS A 26 -18.76 17.77 32.98
C LYS A 26 -18.30 16.53 33.74
N ASP A 27 -18.87 15.37 33.44
CA ASP A 27 -18.55 14.08 34.07
C ASP A 27 -17.78 13.19 33.08
N SER A 28 -16.46 13.35 33.08
CA SER A 28 -15.59 12.59 32.21
C SER A 28 -15.64 11.08 32.49
N ALA A 29 -16.07 10.64 33.66
CA ALA A 29 -16.20 9.23 34.00
C ALA A 29 -17.32 8.51 33.23
N LYS A 30 -18.24 9.26 32.62
CA LYS A 30 -19.33 8.72 31.79
C LYS A 30 -18.94 8.58 30.32
N ILE A 31 -17.83 9.18 29.89
CA ILE A 31 -17.37 9.12 28.50
C ILE A 31 -16.69 7.77 28.27
N ARG A 32 -17.18 7.02 27.30
CA ARG A 32 -16.66 5.71 26.91
C ARG A 32 -15.66 5.83 25.78
N TYR A 33 -14.83 4.80 25.57
CA TYR A 33 -13.92 4.75 24.44
C TYR A 33 -14.66 4.87 23.10
N THR A 34 -15.88 4.31 22.98
CA THR A 34 -16.71 4.43 21.78
C THR A 34 -17.08 5.87 21.45
N ASP A 35 -17.27 6.72 22.44
CA ASP A 35 -17.63 8.13 22.23
C ASP A 35 -16.47 8.89 21.59
N TYR A 36 -15.25 8.69 22.10
CA TYR A 36 -14.03 9.23 21.48
C TYR A 36 -13.76 8.63 20.11
N PHE A 37 -14.00 7.32 19.94
CA PHE A 37 -13.78 6.64 18.69
C PHE A 37 -14.67 7.20 17.57
N TYR A 38 -15.96 7.30 17.81
CA TYR A 38 -16.91 7.89 16.84
C TYR A 38 -16.62 9.36 16.60
N TYR A 39 -16.21 10.11 17.62
CA TYR A 39 -15.80 11.50 17.44
C TYR A 39 -14.59 11.61 16.50
N GLY A 40 -13.58 10.76 16.68
CA GLY A 40 -12.45 10.65 15.76
C GLY A 40 -12.88 10.32 14.33
N TYR A 41 -13.82 9.40 14.17
CA TYR A 41 -14.37 9.02 12.87
C TYR A 41 -15.05 10.21 12.16
N VAL A 42 -15.87 10.97 12.88
CA VAL A 42 -16.51 12.19 12.37
C VAL A 42 -15.49 13.22 11.94
N LEU A 43 -14.49 13.49 12.77
CA LEU A 43 -13.42 14.44 12.44
C LEU A 43 -12.63 14.01 11.20
N ASN A 44 -12.34 12.71 11.06
CA ASN A 44 -11.63 12.17 9.90
C ASN A 44 -12.48 12.25 8.62
N GLY A 45 -13.79 12.07 8.72
CA GLY A 45 -14.74 12.24 7.61
C GLY A 45 -14.87 13.71 7.17
N LEU A 46 -14.60 14.66 8.07
CA LEU A 46 -14.52 16.10 7.80
C LEU A 46 -13.11 16.59 7.42
N ASP A 47 -12.20 15.68 7.07
CA ASP A 47 -10.79 15.97 6.76
C ASP A 47 -9.98 16.64 7.88
N ARG A 48 -10.51 16.66 9.12
CA ARG A 48 -9.84 17.14 10.32
C ARG A 48 -8.98 16.03 10.95
N THR A 49 -8.13 15.39 10.14
CA THR A 49 -7.47 14.14 10.48
C THR A 49 -6.52 14.25 11.68
N SER A 50 -5.83 15.39 11.87
CA SER A 50 -4.97 15.58 13.04
C SER A 50 -5.75 15.60 14.36
N GLU A 51 -6.95 16.16 14.36
CA GLU A 51 -7.84 16.15 15.52
C GLU A 51 -8.47 14.77 15.73
N ALA A 52 -8.77 14.06 14.62
CA ALA A 52 -9.25 12.68 14.67
C ALA A 52 -8.25 11.77 15.38
N ILE A 53 -6.96 11.90 15.06
CA ILE A 53 -5.89 11.13 15.72
C ILE A 53 -5.91 11.33 17.23
N GLN A 54 -6.06 12.57 17.70
CA GLN A 54 -6.15 12.84 19.15
C GLN A 54 -7.33 12.12 19.80
N LYS A 55 -8.50 12.12 19.14
CA LYS A 55 -9.69 11.43 19.67
C LYS A 55 -9.54 9.90 19.63
N PHE A 56 -8.93 9.35 18.58
CA PHE A 56 -8.61 7.91 18.52
C PHE A 56 -7.61 7.49 19.61
N GLU A 57 -6.59 8.31 19.90
CA GLU A 57 -5.67 8.04 21.01
C GLU A 57 -6.36 8.12 22.37
N GLN A 58 -7.31 9.03 22.57
CA GLN A 58 -8.13 9.07 23.77
C GLN A 58 -8.99 7.80 23.89
N ALA A 59 -9.61 7.35 22.80
CA ALA A 59 -10.35 6.09 22.76
C ALA A 59 -9.47 4.91 23.15
N ARG A 60 -8.26 4.83 22.57
CA ARG A 60 -7.28 3.79 22.83
C ARG A 60 -6.79 3.77 24.29
N ALA A 61 -6.62 4.94 24.90
CA ALA A 61 -6.21 5.04 26.29
C ALA A 61 -7.25 4.41 27.26
N LEU A 62 -8.55 4.53 26.92
CA LEU A 62 -9.64 3.93 27.71
C LEU A 62 -9.84 2.44 27.41
N ALA A 63 -9.46 1.96 26.26
CA ALA A 63 -9.72 0.58 25.82
C ALA A 63 -8.55 0.02 24.99
N LYS A 64 -7.44 -0.29 25.67
CA LYS A 64 -6.17 -0.70 25.04
C LYS A 64 -6.27 -1.97 24.20
N ASP A 65 -7.21 -2.85 24.50
CA ASP A 65 -7.32 -4.18 23.88
C ASP A 65 -8.48 -4.29 22.88
N VAL A 66 -9.10 -3.16 22.52
CA VAL A 66 -10.17 -3.18 21.51
C VAL A 66 -9.55 -3.41 20.13
N PRO A 67 -9.95 -4.49 19.43
CA PRO A 67 -9.49 -4.75 18.07
C PRO A 67 -9.88 -3.59 17.14
N GLY A 68 -8.97 -3.24 16.24
CA GLY A 68 -9.24 -2.27 15.18
C GLY A 68 -8.83 -0.82 15.48
N ILE A 69 -8.83 -0.35 16.73
CA ILE A 69 -8.44 1.04 17.04
C ILE A 69 -7.06 1.39 16.46
N ASN A 70 -6.07 0.50 16.62
CA ASN A 70 -4.74 0.73 16.06
C ASN A 70 -4.75 0.85 14.54
N LYS A 71 -5.67 0.15 13.86
CA LYS A 71 -5.83 0.22 12.41
C LYS A 71 -6.37 1.59 11.97
N ASP A 72 -7.35 2.12 12.70
CA ASP A 72 -7.91 3.44 12.39
C ASP A 72 -6.91 4.56 12.66
N ILE A 73 -6.14 4.47 13.75
CA ILE A 73 -5.02 5.37 14.04
C ILE A 73 -3.97 5.31 12.91
N ALA A 74 -3.58 4.11 12.49
CA ALA A 74 -2.63 3.92 11.40
C ALA A 74 -3.11 4.53 10.09
N ASN A 75 -4.39 4.34 9.75
CA ASN A 75 -5.00 4.92 8.56
C ASN A 75 -5.00 6.46 8.62
N ALA A 76 -5.32 7.03 9.77
CA ALA A 76 -5.32 8.48 9.97
C ALA A 76 -3.90 9.07 9.85
N TYR A 77 -2.88 8.45 10.45
CA TYR A 77 -1.48 8.85 10.26
C TYR A 77 -1.02 8.71 8.80
N SER A 78 -1.43 7.63 8.12
CA SER A 78 -1.13 7.46 6.69
C SER A 78 -1.75 8.56 5.83
N LYS A 79 -2.97 9.00 6.15
CA LYS A 79 -3.68 10.07 5.44
C LYS A 79 -2.94 11.41 5.51
N ILE A 80 -2.29 11.72 6.63
CA ILE A 80 -1.48 12.94 6.79
C ILE A 80 -0.01 12.76 6.39
N GLY A 81 0.38 11.58 5.87
CA GLY A 81 1.75 11.31 5.43
C GLY A 81 2.75 10.97 6.54
N ASP A 82 2.30 10.82 7.78
CA ASP A 82 3.14 10.35 8.89
C ASP A 82 3.25 8.82 8.85
N TYR A 83 4.08 8.34 7.90
CA TYR A 83 4.26 6.91 7.69
C TYR A 83 4.97 6.21 8.85
N ASP A 84 5.76 6.91 9.66
CA ASP A 84 6.43 6.31 10.82
C ASP A 84 5.41 5.87 11.88
N ASN A 85 4.50 6.75 12.24
CA ASN A 85 3.43 6.41 13.17
C ASN A 85 2.45 5.42 12.54
N ALA A 86 2.08 5.57 11.27
CA ALA A 86 1.23 4.60 10.57
C ALA A 86 1.81 3.18 10.62
N ILE A 87 3.11 3.01 10.33
CA ILE A 87 3.82 1.72 10.42
C ILE A 87 3.81 1.18 11.86
N LYS A 88 4.10 2.03 12.84
CA LYS A 88 4.09 1.66 14.26
C LYS A 88 2.74 1.04 14.65
N TYR A 89 1.64 1.74 14.42
CA TYR A 89 0.31 1.26 14.80
C TYR A 89 -0.15 0.05 13.99
N THR A 90 0.22 -0.05 12.71
CA THR A 90 -0.04 -1.24 11.90
C THR A 90 0.69 -2.47 12.47
N ARG A 91 1.95 -2.32 12.88
CA ARG A 91 2.72 -3.41 13.51
C ARG A 91 2.14 -3.82 14.87
N GLU A 92 1.73 -2.86 15.69
CA GLU A 92 1.06 -3.13 16.96
C GLU A 92 -0.27 -3.89 16.75
N ASN A 93 -1.03 -3.52 15.70
CA ASN A 93 -2.25 -4.26 15.34
C ASN A 93 -1.94 -5.70 14.93
N LEU A 94 -0.97 -5.89 14.04
CA LEU A 94 -0.53 -7.22 13.59
C LEU A 94 -0.03 -8.10 14.75
N ALA A 95 0.67 -7.53 15.72
CA ALA A 95 1.17 -8.26 16.90
C ALA A 95 0.06 -8.75 17.81
N LYS A 96 -1.11 -8.13 17.81
CA LYS A 96 -2.29 -8.57 18.59
C LYS A 96 -3.06 -9.72 17.94
N ILE A 97 -2.80 -10.04 16.67
CA ILE A 97 -3.45 -11.14 15.96
C ILE A 97 -2.76 -12.45 16.36
N THR A 98 -3.36 -13.17 17.28
CA THR A 98 -2.86 -14.45 17.80
C THR A 98 -3.51 -15.66 17.13
N ASP A 99 -4.62 -15.47 16.42
CA ASP A 99 -5.30 -16.54 15.69
C ASP A 99 -4.46 -16.97 14.48
N SER A 100 -3.98 -18.22 14.52
CA SER A 100 -3.17 -18.81 13.46
C SER A 100 -3.96 -19.11 12.18
N THR A 101 -5.29 -19.14 12.24
CA THR A 101 -6.17 -19.34 11.08
C THR A 101 -6.51 -18.04 10.35
N TYR A 102 -6.19 -16.89 10.96
CA TYR A 102 -6.45 -15.59 10.37
C TYR A 102 -5.53 -15.33 9.17
N ASP A 103 -6.12 -14.97 8.03
CA ASP A 103 -5.35 -14.56 6.84
C ASP A 103 -4.78 -13.15 7.02
N ARG A 104 -3.51 -13.09 7.41
CA ARG A 104 -2.77 -11.85 7.64
C ARG A 104 -2.35 -11.12 6.37
N SER A 105 -2.55 -11.72 5.19
CA SER A 105 -2.01 -11.20 3.92
C SER A 105 -2.48 -9.78 3.63
N ARG A 106 -3.73 -9.45 3.97
CA ARG A 106 -4.29 -8.11 3.77
C ARG A 106 -3.62 -7.06 4.68
N ASP A 107 -3.40 -7.37 5.94
CA ASP A 107 -2.78 -6.43 6.90
C ASP A 107 -1.29 -6.29 6.60
N LEU A 108 -0.61 -7.36 6.23
CA LEU A 108 0.76 -7.32 5.73
C LEU A 108 0.87 -6.47 4.46
N PHE A 109 -0.11 -6.58 3.56
CA PHE A 109 -0.13 -5.75 2.36
C PHE A 109 -0.20 -4.26 2.69
N GLN A 110 -1.05 -3.86 3.63
CA GLN A 110 -1.10 -2.48 4.11
C GLN A 110 0.24 -2.04 4.72
N LEU A 111 0.88 -2.90 5.53
CA LEU A 111 2.20 -2.61 6.10
C LEU A 111 3.26 -2.44 5.01
N GLY A 112 3.28 -3.30 4.01
CA GLY A 112 4.19 -3.21 2.86
C GLY A 112 4.01 -1.91 2.08
N LEU A 113 2.74 -1.52 1.82
CA LEU A 113 2.41 -0.25 1.17
C LEU A 113 2.86 0.97 1.98
N LEU A 114 2.74 0.94 3.31
CA LEU A 114 3.21 2.04 4.16
C LEU A 114 4.73 2.21 4.07
N TYR A 115 5.49 1.12 4.11
CA TYR A 115 6.93 1.18 3.89
C TYR A 115 7.29 1.68 2.49
N TRP A 116 6.57 1.22 1.46
CA TRP A 116 6.77 1.67 0.09
C TRP A 116 6.46 3.17 -0.07
N ARG A 117 5.34 3.65 0.47
CA ARG A 117 4.98 5.08 0.48
C ARG A 117 6.01 5.92 1.23
N LYS A 118 6.45 5.47 2.41
CA LYS A 118 7.53 6.14 3.17
C LYS A 118 8.78 6.31 2.32
N ALA A 119 9.16 5.28 1.56
CA ALA A 119 10.33 5.33 0.70
C ALA A 119 10.17 6.31 -0.46
N THR A 120 8.97 6.39 -1.04
CA THR A 120 8.71 7.18 -2.26
C THR A 120 8.27 8.61 -2.00
N SER A 121 7.76 8.93 -0.80
CA SER A 121 7.32 10.29 -0.44
C SER A 121 8.46 11.31 -0.32
N ASN A 122 9.69 10.87 -0.06
CA ASN A 122 10.86 11.72 0.20
C ASN A 122 11.92 11.63 -0.91
N GLN A 123 11.50 11.41 -2.16
CA GLN A 123 12.43 11.45 -3.29
C GLN A 123 12.78 12.91 -3.63
N THR A 124 14.03 13.27 -3.46
CA THR A 124 14.59 14.55 -3.94
C THR A 124 15.52 14.27 -5.10
N ASN A 125 15.31 14.94 -6.24
CA ASN A 125 16.17 14.86 -7.43
C ASN A 125 16.36 13.44 -8.02
N GLY A 126 15.38 12.56 -7.87
CA GLY A 126 15.44 11.20 -8.45
C GLY A 126 16.37 10.21 -7.74
N GLN A 127 17.06 10.64 -6.67
CA GLN A 127 17.90 9.77 -5.87
C GLN A 127 17.18 9.32 -4.58
N MET A 128 17.32 8.04 -4.26
CA MET A 128 16.81 7.47 -3.03
C MET A 128 17.77 7.75 -1.88
N SER A 129 17.25 8.31 -0.78
CA SER A 129 18.02 8.44 0.46
C SER A 129 18.29 7.07 1.10
N GLU A 130 19.25 6.99 2.00
CA GLU A 130 19.49 5.76 2.78
C GLU A 130 18.24 5.33 3.55
N LYS A 131 17.50 6.27 4.12
CA LYS A 131 16.22 6.01 4.81
C LYS A 131 15.16 5.45 3.87
N SER A 132 15.06 5.99 2.64
CA SER A 132 14.16 5.48 1.60
C SER A 132 14.56 4.07 1.18
N MET A 133 15.86 3.83 1.01
CA MET A 133 16.38 2.50 0.66
C MET A 133 16.10 1.47 1.76
N GLU A 134 16.25 1.85 3.04
CA GLU A 134 15.91 0.95 4.15
C GLU A 134 14.40 0.67 4.21
N ALA A 135 13.56 1.67 3.96
CA ALA A 135 12.11 1.48 3.88
C ALA A 135 11.72 0.52 2.73
N LEU A 136 12.36 0.62 1.54
CA LEU A 136 12.15 -0.33 0.44
C LEU A 136 12.54 -1.77 0.81
N LYS A 137 13.66 -1.95 1.53
CA LYS A 137 14.06 -3.28 2.01
C LYS A 137 13.03 -3.86 3.00
N GLN A 138 12.45 -3.02 3.86
CA GLN A 138 11.37 -3.46 4.76
C GLN A 138 10.09 -3.80 3.97
N ALA A 139 9.72 -3.00 2.98
CA ALA A 139 8.60 -3.29 2.08
C ALA A 139 8.81 -4.65 1.38
N GLU A 140 10.00 -4.88 0.82
CA GLU A 140 10.34 -6.15 0.16
C GLU A 140 10.18 -7.35 1.09
N LYS A 141 10.68 -7.27 2.33
CA LYS A 141 10.52 -8.34 3.33
C LYS A 141 9.05 -8.66 3.63
N VAL A 142 8.23 -7.61 3.78
CA VAL A 142 6.78 -7.79 4.04
C VAL A 142 6.09 -8.43 2.83
N PHE A 143 6.38 -7.96 1.61
CA PHE A 143 5.82 -8.55 0.40
C PHE A 143 6.33 -9.98 0.14
N ALA A 144 7.57 -10.30 0.57
CA ALA A 144 8.09 -11.66 0.54
C ALA A 144 7.28 -12.60 1.47
N GLU A 145 6.89 -12.13 2.65
CA GLU A 145 6.01 -12.89 3.53
C GLU A 145 4.65 -13.17 2.87
N ILE A 146 4.07 -12.18 2.18
CA ILE A 146 2.82 -12.37 1.42
C ILE A 146 3.00 -13.42 0.32
N SER A 147 4.11 -13.36 -0.45
CA SER A 147 4.39 -14.36 -1.49
C SER A 147 4.50 -15.78 -0.92
N ARG A 148 5.01 -15.93 0.32
CA ARG A 148 5.09 -17.20 1.01
C ARG A 148 3.74 -17.70 1.51
N LEU A 149 2.90 -16.81 2.01
CA LEU A 149 1.55 -17.14 2.51
C LEU A 149 0.57 -17.43 1.36
N ARG A 150 0.73 -16.74 0.24
CA ARG A 150 -0.14 -16.83 -0.94
C ARG A 150 0.71 -17.03 -2.21
N PRO A 151 1.35 -18.20 -2.36
CA PRO A 151 2.24 -18.46 -3.49
C PRO A 151 1.50 -18.55 -4.83
N ASP A 152 0.21 -18.74 -4.80
CA ASP A 152 -0.73 -18.74 -5.92
C ASP A 152 -1.20 -17.35 -6.35
N SER A 153 -0.89 -16.29 -5.57
CA SER A 153 -1.29 -14.91 -5.86
C SER A 153 -0.14 -14.09 -6.42
N TYR A 154 -0.39 -13.38 -7.51
CA TYR A 154 0.59 -12.48 -8.12
C TYR A 154 0.96 -11.28 -7.22
N VAL A 155 0.09 -10.88 -6.27
CA VAL A 155 0.19 -9.63 -5.53
C VAL A 155 1.52 -9.48 -4.77
N GLY A 156 1.92 -10.51 -4.03
CA GLY A 156 3.18 -10.50 -3.28
C GLY A 156 4.38 -10.35 -4.21
N PHE A 157 4.42 -11.09 -5.31
CA PHE A 157 5.51 -11.05 -6.29
C PHE A 157 5.57 -9.71 -7.03
N TYR A 158 4.42 -9.19 -7.45
CA TYR A 158 4.33 -7.90 -8.13
C TYR A 158 4.90 -6.75 -7.27
N TRP A 159 4.50 -6.68 -6.01
CA TRP A 159 4.98 -5.61 -5.12
C TRP A 159 6.44 -5.80 -4.68
N ARG A 160 6.91 -7.04 -4.57
CA ARG A 160 8.35 -7.34 -4.45
C ARG A 160 9.12 -6.80 -5.64
N ALA A 161 8.63 -7.06 -6.86
CA ALA A 161 9.23 -6.56 -8.09
C ALA A 161 9.30 -5.03 -8.08
N LYS A 162 8.22 -4.35 -7.73
CA LYS A 162 8.19 -2.88 -7.63
C LYS A 162 9.21 -2.33 -6.63
N ALA A 163 9.32 -2.92 -5.45
CA ALA A 163 10.31 -2.50 -4.45
C ALA A 163 11.74 -2.71 -4.97
N ASN A 164 12.00 -3.86 -5.58
CA ASN A 164 13.32 -4.19 -6.15
C ASN A 164 13.68 -3.34 -7.37
N ALA A 165 12.70 -2.93 -8.19
CA ALA A 165 12.94 -2.02 -9.32
C ALA A 165 13.41 -0.63 -8.83
N LEU A 166 12.83 -0.12 -7.73
CA LEU A 166 13.29 1.13 -7.13
C LEU A 166 14.67 1.01 -6.47
N MET A 167 15.05 -0.17 -5.97
CA MET A 167 16.39 -0.44 -5.41
C MET A 167 17.46 -0.68 -6.48
N ASP A 168 17.07 -0.93 -7.72
CA ASP A 168 17.96 -1.20 -8.85
C ASP A 168 17.42 -0.55 -10.14
N PRO A 169 17.31 0.81 -10.18
CA PRO A 169 16.60 1.53 -11.23
C PRO A 169 17.23 1.36 -12.62
N ASN A 170 18.54 1.12 -12.68
CA ASN A 170 19.27 0.86 -13.92
C ASN A 170 19.30 -0.61 -14.32
N ASN A 171 18.62 -1.47 -13.59
CA ASN A 171 18.66 -2.94 -13.80
C ASN A 171 20.07 -3.55 -13.77
N GLU A 172 21.03 -2.95 -13.06
CA GLU A 172 22.42 -3.44 -13.03
C GLU A 172 22.48 -4.86 -12.47
N ARG A 173 21.80 -5.11 -11.38
CA ARG A 173 21.70 -6.40 -10.68
C ARG A 173 20.53 -7.27 -11.14
N GLY A 174 19.52 -6.67 -11.77
CA GLY A 174 18.30 -7.35 -12.21
C GLY A 174 17.42 -7.85 -11.07
N LEU A 175 17.38 -7.11 -9.95
CA LEU A 175 16.68 -7.52 -8.71
C LEU A 175 15.19 -7.76 -8.91
N ALA A 176 14.53 -6.95 -9.73
CA ALA A 176 13.09 -7.00 -9.96
C ALA A 176 12.67 -8.15 -10.88
N LYS A 177 13.56 -8.55 -11.81
CA LYS A 177 13.24 -9.51 -12.88
C LYS A 177 12.56 -10.79 -12.40
N PRO A 178 13.10 -11.57 -11.43
CA PRO A 178 12.51 -12.85 -11.05
C PRO A 178 11.07 -12.70 -10.53
N TYR A 179 10.78 -11.60 -9.87
CA TYR A 179 9.47 -11.36 -9.30
C TYR A 179 8.45 -10.86 -10.34
N TYR A 180 8.88 -10.05 -11.32
CA TYR A 180 8.01 -9.71 -12.46
C TYR A 180 7.71 -10.93 -13.33
N LEU A 181 8.65 -11.85 -13.50
CA LEU A 181 8.40 -13.12 -14.21
C LEU A 181 7.34 -13.95 -13.50
N GLN A 182 7.48 -14.13 -12.17
CA GLN A 182 6.53 -14.91 -11.38
C GLN A 182 5.14 -14.25 -11.35
N ALA A 183 5.10 -12.93 -11.21
CA ALA A 183 3.82 -12.19 -11.23
C ALA A 183 3.13 -12.30 -12.59
N ALA A 184 3.87 -12.16 -13.68
CA ALA A 184 3.34 -12.28 -15.04
C ALA A 184 2.81 -13.71 -15.32
N GLU A 185 3.52 -14.75 -14.90
CA GLU A 185 3.10 -16.14 -15.04
C GLU A 185 1.78 -16.42 -14.32
N LEU A 186 1.65 -15.95 -13.07
CA LEU A 186 0.42 -16.10 -12.29
C LEU A 186 -0.75 -15.32 -12.92
N LEU A 187 -0.51 -14.10 -13.39
CA LEU A 187 -1.51 -13.29 -14.08
C LEU A 187 -1.96 -13.93 -15.41
N GLU A 188 -1.02 -14.48 -16.18
CA GLU A 188 -1.34 -15.20 -17.43
C GLU A 188 -2.18 -16.46 -17.17
N ARG A 189 -1.80 -17.23 -16.14
CA ARG A 189 -2.49 -18.48 -15.76
C ARG A 189 -3.94 -18.24 -15.36
N ASP A 190 -4.18 -17.19 -14.58
CA ASP A 190 -5.49 -16.95 -13.94
C ASP A 190 -6.38 -15.99 -14.73
N GLY A 191 -5.94 -15.52 -15.91
CA GLY A 191 -6.66 -14.51 -16.69
C GLY A 191 -6.78 -13.19 -15.93
N GLY A 192 -5.70 -12.79 -15.25
CA GLY A 192 -5.68 -11.66 -14.34
C GLY A 192 -5.80 -10.30 -15.01
N ASP A 193 -5.73 -9.26 -14.19
CA ASP A 193 -5.90 -7.87 -14.63
C ASP A 193 -4.87 -7.48 -15.69
N LYS A 194 -5.37 -6.95 -16.81
CA LYS A 194 -4.62 -6.56 -17.99
C LYS A 194 -3.55 -5.49 -17.67
N ASP A 195 -3.88 -4.54 -16.80
CA ASP A 195 -2.96 -3.43 -16.51
C ASP A 195 -1.72 -3.91 -15.75
N TYR A 196 -1.92 -4.83 -14.78
CA TYR A 196 -0.79 -5.48 -14.10
C TYR A 196 0.05 -6.35 -15.04
N MET A 197 -0.58 -7.07 -15.99
CA MET A 197 0.16 -7.83 -17.00
C MET A 197 1.01 -6.92 -17.88
N ILE A 198 0.44 -5.83 -18.39
CA ILE A 198 1.15 -4.86 -19.21
C ILE A 198 2.32 -4.25 -18.44
N GLU A 199 2.12 -3.86 -17.18
CA GLU A 199 3.21 -3.33 -16.36
C GLU A 199 4.34 -4.35 -16.19
N CYS A 200 4.02 -5.60 -15.89
CA CYS A 200 5.03 -6.67 -15.80
C CYS A 200 5.81 -6.83 -17.12
N TYR A 201 5.11 -6.87 -18.25
CA TYR A 201 5.76 -7.01 -19.57
C TYR A 201 6.62 -5.79 -19.94
N LYS A 202 6.17 -4.57 -19.61
CA LYS A 202 6.98 -3.35 -19.79
C LYS A 202 8.30 -3.45 -19.04
N GLN A 203 8.25 -3.84 -17.77
CA GLN A 203 9.45 -3.96 -16.93
C GLN A 203 10.38 -5.08 -17.44
N LEU A 204 9.83 -6.23 -17.83
CA LEU A 204 10.62 -7.34 -18.39
C LEU A 204 11.22 -6.97 -19.75
N SER A 205 10.44 -6.35 -20.63
CA SER A 205 10.93 -5.85 -21.92
C SER A 205 12.08 -4.85 -21.74
N TYR A 206 11.91 -3.89 -20.84
CA TYR A 206 12.94 -2.90 -20.50
C TYR A 206 14.19 -3.56 -19.93
N TYR A 207 14.04 -4.51 -19.00
CA TYR A 207 15.17 -5.27 -18.46
C TYR A 207 15.96 -5.96 -19.56
N TYR A 208 15.32 -6.74 -20.44
CA TYR A 208 15.99 -7.46 -21.51
C TYR A 208 16.62 -6.52 -22.54
N TYR A 209 15.97 -5.38 -22.81
CA TYR A 209 16.56 -4.33 -23.66
C TYR A 209 17.86 -3.78 -23.05
N THR A 210 17.90 -3.43 -21.77
CA THR A 210 19.10 -2.92 -21.09
C THR A 210 20.22 -3.97 -21.05
N LYS A 211 19.88 -5.25 -20.98
CA LYS A 211 20.83 -6.38 -21.03
C LYS A 211 21.23 -6.79 -22.46
N LYS A 212 20.76 -6.07 -23.49
CA LYS A 212 20.99 -6.35 -24.90
C LYS A 212 20.50 -7.74 -25.34
N VAL A 213 19.50 -8.28 -24.70
CA VAL A 213 18.87 -9.58 -25.03
C VAL A 213 17.59 -9.27 -25.85
N MET A 214 17.81 -8.85 -27.10
CA MET A 214 16.77 -8.27 -27.97
C MET A 214 15.60 -9.21 -28.27
N PRO A 215 15.78 -10.54 -28.51
CA PRO A 215 14.65 -11.43 -28.77
C PRO A 215 13.62 -11.44 -27.64
N GLN A 216 14.06 -11.44 -26.37
CA GLN A 216 13.17 -11.40 -25.22
C GLN A 216 12.51 -10.03 -25.05
N ALA A 217 13.26 -8.94 -25.30
CA ALA A 217 12.69 -7.59 -25.26
C ALA A 217 11.54 -7.44 -26.27
N VAL A 218 11.73 -7.92 -27.51
CA VAL A 218 10.71 -7.96 -28.56
C VAL A 218 9.52 -8.81 -28.16
N SER A 219 9.76 -10.03 -27.66
CA SER A 219 8.70 -10.96 -27.26
C SER A 219 7.75 -10.35 -26.21
N TYR A 220 8.29 -9.65 -25.20
CA TYR A 220 7.45 -8.96 -24.21
C TYR A 220 6.76 -7.75 -24.80
N ALA A 221 7.38 -6.98 -25.70
CA ALA A 221 6.72 -5.88 -26.40
C ALA A 221 5.55 -6.37 -27.26
N GLU A 222 5.70 -7.50 -27.95
CA GLU A 222 4.61 -8.13 -28.72
C GLU A 222 3.46 -8.60 -27.81
N LYS A 223 3.75 -9.11 -26.60
CA LYS A 223 2.72 -9.44 -25.61
C LYS A 223 1.93 -8.21 -25.19
N ILE A 224 2.59 -7.05 -25.01
CA ILE A 224 1.91 -5.78 -24.72
C ILE A 224 0.98 -5.41 -25.88
N ILE A 225 1.47 -5.43 -27.14
CA ILE A 225 0.66 -5.09 -28.31
C ILE A 225 -0.58 -5.98 -28.46
N LYS A 226 -0.48 -7.26 -28.09
CA LYS A 226 -1.64 -8.17 -28.08
C LYS A 226 -2.71 -7.76 -27.07
N LEU A 227 -2.33 -7.23 -25.92
CA LEU A 227 -3.25 -6.74 -24.91
C LEU A 227 -3.72 -5.30 -25.18
N GLU A 228 -2.83 -4.46 -25.67
CA GLU A 228 -3.07 -3.04 -25.95
C GLU A 228 -2.39 -2.65 -27.27
N PRO A 229 -3.12 -2.74 -28.39
CA PRO A 229 -2.57 -2.48 -29.73
C PRO A 229 -2.00 -1.07 -29.91
N ASP A 230 -2.45 -0.11 -29.11
CA ASP A 230 -2.03 1.28 -29.20
C ASP A 230 -0.99 1.70 -28.14
N ASP A 231 -0.42 0.73 -27.40
CA ASP A 231 0.61 1.06 -26.41
C ASP A 231 1.84 1.72 -27.04
N SER A 232 2.08 2.96 -26.64
CA SER A 232 3.13 3.80 -27.23
C SER A 232 4.55 3.32 -26.93
N TYR A 233 4.78 2.69 -25.76
CA TYR A 233 6.07 2.15 -25.36
C TYR A 233 6.44 0.95 -26.24
N ALA A 234 5.51 -0.01 -26.36
CA ALA A 234 5.74 -1.22 -27.13
C ALA A 234 5.94 -0.93 -28.63
N LYS A 235 5.09 -0.06 -29.23
CA LYS A 235 5.26 0.38 -30.62
C LYS A 235 6.65 0.98 -30.87
N ARG A 236 7.04 1.95 -30.05
CA ARG A 236 8.35 2.60 -30.18
C ARG A 236 9.53 1.62 -30.05
N LEU A 237 9.44 0.68 -29.11
CA LEU A 237 10.49 -0.31 -28.92
C LEU A 237 10.61 -1.24 -30.13
N LEU A 238 9.49 -1.74 -30.67
CA LEU A 238 9.47 -2.61 -31.83
C LEU A 238 9.99 -1.89 -33.10
N GLU A 239 9.58 -0.65 -33.34
CA GLU A 239 10.10 0.18 -34.45
C GLU A 239 11.61 0.38 -34.34
N MET A 240 12.11 0.76 -33.14
CA MET A 240 13.54 1.00 -32.93
C MET A 240 14.38 -0.27 -33.14
N LEU A 241 13.83 -1.45 -32.83
CA LEU A 241 14.55 -2.72 -33.00
C LEU A 241 14.43 -3.31 -34.41
N SER A 242 13.37 -2.93 -35.18
CA SER A 242 13.22 -3.34 -36.57
C SER A 242 14.15 -2.57 -37.52
N THR A 243 14.50 -1.32 -37.19
CA THR A 243 15.38 -0.45 -38.01
C THR A 243 16.87 -0.75 -37.83
N LYS A 244 17.24 -1.64 -36.90
CA LYS A 244 18.64 -2.03 -36.65
C LYS A 244 19.04 -3.38 -37.28
N LYS A 245 18.20 -3.88 -38.17
CA LYS A 245 18.54 -4.99 -39.05
C LYS A 245 19.14 -4.42 -40.34
#